data_870e00f572b0a42841af7b1ad6e29982
#
_entry.id   870e00f572b0a42841af7b1ad6e29982
#
_cell.length_a   1.000
_cell.length_b   1.000
_cell.length_c   1.000
_cell.angle_alpha   90.00
_cell.angle_beta   90.00
_cell.angle_gamma   90.00
#
_symmetry.space_group_name_H-M   'P 1'
#
loop_
_entity.id
_entity.type
_entity.pdbx_description
1 polymer ?
#
loop_
_entity_poly.entity_id
_entity_poly.type
_entity_poly.pdbx_seq_one_letter_code
_entity_poly.pdbx_strand_id
1 'polypeptide(L)'
;MAALKVEEWDRMIDVNIKGLLYGVAAVLPIMQKQKLGHIINIASVAGFKVFAPGGTVYSATKFAVRALTEGLRMELKADNIRCTVISPAAVATELPEGSSEETTRKNLREFYKIAIPADSIARAIAYAIEQPADVEIGEAVIRPTALDF
;
A
#
# COMPACT_ATOMS: atom_id res chain seq x y z
N MET A 1 14.18 -10.83 -9.38
CA MET A 1 15.22 -11.60 -8.61
C MET A 1 16.46 -11.86 -9.46
N ALA A 2 16.37 -12.47 -10.64
CA ALA A 2 17.52 -12.92 -11.42
C ALA A 2 18.56 -11.82 -11.78
N ALA A 3 18.14 -10.56 -11.90
CA ALA A 3 19.05 -9.43 -12.17
C ALA A 3 19.89 -9.00 -10.96
N LEU A 4 19.68 -9.57 -9.76
CA LEU A 4 20.42 -9.34 -8.52
C LEU A 4 20.64 -7.86 -8.17
N LYS A 5 19.64 -7.01 -8.44
CA LYS A 5 19.72 -5.57 -8.16
C LYS A 5 19.44 -5.31 -6.67
N VAL A 6 20.40 -5.62 -5.82
CA VAL A 6 20.29 -5.58 -4.36
C VAL A 6 19.94 -4.17 -3.86
N GLU A 7 20.56 -3.14 -4.42
CA GLU A 7 20.28 -1.74 -4.05
C GLU A 7 18.82 -1.33 -4.31
N GLU A 8 18.18 -1.88 -5.37
CA GLU A 8 16.76 -1.64 -5.62
C GLU A 8 15.89 -2.38 -4.59
N TRP A 9 16.30 -3.57 -4.14
CA TRP A 9 15.58 -4.30 -3.09
C TRP A 9 15.65 -3.56 -1.77
N ASP A 10 16.84 -3.11 -1.37
CA ASP A 10 17.06 -2.34 -0.16
C ASP A 10 16.20 -1.08 -0.18
N ARG A 11 16.21 -0.33 -1.28
CA ARG A 11 15.38 0.86 -1.45
C ARG A 11 13.88 0.56 -1.33
N MET A 12 13.39 -0.53 -1.93
CA MET A 12 11.98 -0.93 -1.81
C MET A 12 11.61 -1.26 -0.36
N ILE A 13 12.48 -1.96 0.37
CA ILE A 13 12.27 -2.30 1.78
C ILE A 13 12.30 -1.03 2.63
N ASP A 14 13.29 -0.18 2.42
CA ASP A 14 13.45 1.07 3.16
C ASP A 14 12.25 2.00 2.98
N VAL A 15 11.78 2.17 1.75
CA VAL A 15 10.63 3.05 1.47
C VAL A 15 9.32 2.40 1.91
N ASN A 16 9.04 1.17 1.50
CA ASN A 16 7.71 0.59 1.64
C ASN A 16 7.46 -0.01 3.03
N ILE A 17 8.50 -0.43 3.75
CA ILE A 17 8.38 -1.04 5.08
C ILE A 17 8.89 -0.08 6.15
N LYS A 18 10.16 0.31 6.12
CA LYS A 18 10.73 1.19 7.14
C LYS A 18 10.09 2.56 7.13
N GLY A 19 9.82 3.14 5.92
CA GLY A 19 9.14 4.42 5.77
C GLY A 19 7.75 4.43 6.43
N LEU A 20 6.99 3.33 6.27
CA LEU A 20 5.71 3.14 6.97
C LEU A 20 5.92 3.13 8.49
N LEU A 21 6.86 2.33 8.99
CA LEU A 21 7.13 2.22 10.42
C LEU A 21 7.58 3.55 11.03
N TYR A 22 8.40 4.32 10.32
CA TYR A 22 8.80 5.66 10.77
C TYR A 22 7.63 6.64 10.81
N GLY A 23 6.73 6.57 9.83
CA GLY A 23 5.49 7.34 9.86
C GLY A 23 4.63 7.00 11.08
N VAL A 24 4.43 5.71 11.35
CA VAL A 24 3.71 5.24 12.54
C VAL A 24 4.39 5.74 13.82
N ALA A 25 5.71 5.57 13.96
CA ALA A 25 6.46 6.01 15.14
C ALA A 25 6.31 7.52 15.40
N ALA A 26 6.21 8.32 14.35
CA ALA A 26 6.06 9.77 14.46
C ALA A 26 4.66 10.19 14.95
N VAL A 27 3.59 9.51 14.51
CA VAL A 27 2.21 9.95 14.81
C VAL A 27 1.59 9.21 15.98
N LEU A 28 1.99 7.99 16.25
CA LEU A 28 1.36 7.10 17.24
C LEU A 28 1.33 7.69 18.65
N PRO A 29 2.41 8.29 19.22
CA PRO A 29 2.35 8.87 20.57
C PRO A 29 1.31 9.99 20.69
N ILE A 30 1.08 10.74 19.62
CA ILE A 30 0.09 11.81 19.57
C ILE A 30 -1.32 11.22 19.56
N MET A 31 -1.57 10.25 18.69
CA MET A 31 -2.87 9.59 18.57
C MET A 31 -3.24 8.84 19.86
N GLN A 32 -2.29 8.17 20.48
CA GLN A 32 -2.51 7.48 21.76
C GLN A 32 -2.88 8.45 22.89
N LYS A 33 -2.21 9.60 22.96
CA LYS A 33 -2.57 10.66 23.93
C LYS A 33 -3.97 11.22 23.71
N GLN A 34 -4.36 11.36 22.43
CA GLN A 34 -5.69 11.85 22.03
C GLN A 34 -6.79 10.81 22.20
N LYS A 35 -6.45 9.52 22.32
CA LYS A 35 -7.38 8.38 22.23
C LYS A 35 -8.25 8.44 20.97
N LEU A 36 -7.66 8.94 19.89
CA LEU A 36 -8.30 9.13 18.59
C LEU A 36 -7.23 9.19 17.50
N GLY A 37 -7.44 8.46 16.42
CA GLY A 37 -6.58 8.49 15.25
C GLY A 37 -7.08 7.61 14.12
N HIS A 38 -6.49 7.79 12.95
CA HIS A 38 -6.71 6.90 11.82
C HIS A 38 -5.42 6.78 11.01
N ILE A 39 -4.87 5.58 10.96
CA ILE A 39 -3.69 5.23 10.15
C ILE A 39 -4.18 4.56 8.88
N ILE A 40 -3.89 5.15 7.73
CA ILE A 40 -4.26 4.59 6.42
C ILE A 40 -2.99 4.27 5.65
N ASN A 41 -2.75 2.99 5.41
CA ASN A 41 -1.58 2.50 4.71
C ASN A 41 -1.93 2.06 3.28
N ILE A 42 -1.07 2.44 2.34
CA ILE A 42 -1.25 2.08 0.94
C ILE A 42 -0.46 0.81 0.62
N ALA A 43 -1.18 -0.29 0.50
CA ALA A 43 -0.63 -1.56 0.01
C ALA A 43 -0.71 -1.63 -1.54
N SER A 44 -1.17 -2.72 -2.08
CA SER A 44 -1.40 -2.96 -3.51
C SER A 44 -2.12 -4.29 -3.69
N VAL A 45 -2.71 -4.55 -4.84
CA VAL A 45 -3.09 -5.92 -5.25
C VAL A 45 -1.90 -6.88 -5.25
N ALA A 46 -0.67 -6.35 -5.35
CA ALA A 46 0.57 -7.12 -5.14
C ALA A 46 0.77 -7.60 -3.69
N GLY A 47 -0.03 -7.15 -2.74
CA GLY A 47 -0.12 -7.68 -1.38
C GLY A 47 -1.06 -8.88 -1.21
N PHE A 48 -1.71 -9.33 -2.28
CA PHE A 48 -2.56 -10.53 -2.32
C PHE A 48 -1.98 -11.62 -3.24
N LYS A 49 -1.26 -11.20 -4.27
CA LYS A 49 -0.71 -12.07 -5.31
C LYS A 49 0.70 -11.62 -5.66
N VAL A 50 1.58 -12.58 -5.85
CA VAL A 50 2.95 -12.28 -6.28
C VAL A 50 2.99 -12.05 -7.79
N PHE A 51 3.50 -10.90 -8.19
CA PHE A 51 3.77 -10.58 -9.59
C PHE A 51 5.21 -10.97 -9.95
N ALA A 52 5.36 -12.05 -10.65
CA ALA A 52 6.65 -12.55 -11.11
C ALA A 52 6.59 -12.84 -12.63
N PRO A 53 7.71 -12.67 -13.37
CA PRO A 53 8.99 -12.13 -12.91
C PRO A 53 8.99 -10.61 -12.69
N GLY A 54 9.98 -10.10 -11.96
CA GLY A 54 10.23 -8.67 -11.77
C GLY A 54 9.61 -8.05 -10.50
N GLY A 55 8.42 -8.46 -10.11
CA GLY A 55 7.68 -7.86 -8.99
C GLY A 55 7.78 -8.59 -7.64
N THR A 56 8.63 -9.62 -7.49
CA THR A 56 8.65 -10.48 -6.29
C THR A 56 8.94 -9.69 -5.01
N VAL A 57 10.00 -8.88 -4.99
CA VAL A 57 10.37 -8.09 -3.80
C VAL A 57 9.32 -7.02 -3.52
N TYR A 58 8.83 -6.36 -4.55
CA TYR A 58 7.73 -5.40 -4.41
C TYR A 58 6.49 -6.07 -3.78
N SER A 59 6.09 -7.23 -4.29
CA SER A 59 4.97 -7.99 -3.72
C SER A 59 5.23 -8.31 -2.24
N ALA A 60 6.41 -8.80 -1.89
CA ALA A 60 6.77 -9.08 -0.49
C ALA A 60 6.61 -7.85 0.41
N THR A 61 7.05 -6.66 -0.06
CA THR A 61 6.86 -5.42 0.70
C THR A 61 5.38 -5.09 0.88
N LYS A 62 4.52 -5.33 -0.13
CA LYS A 62 3.09 -5.03 -0.05
C LYS A 62 2.31 -6.06 0.79
N PHE A 63 2.74 -7.31 0.85
CA PHE A 63 2.26 -8.28 1.86
C PHE A 63 2.65 -7.81 3.27
N ALA A 64 3.89 -7.32 3.47
CA ALA A 64 4.33 -6.79 4.75
C ALA A 64 3.50 -5.58 5.20
N VAL A 65 3.16 -4.65 4.31
CA VAL A 65 2.28 -3.50 4.63
C VAL A 65 0.92 -3.97 5.17
N ARG A 66 0.32 -4.99 4.56
CA ARG A 66 -0.96 -5.54 5.02
C ARG A 66 -0.81 -6.17 6.41
N ALA A 67 0.21 -7.00 6.62
CA ALA A 67 0.47 -7.64 7.90
C ALA A 67 0.75 -6.61 9.02
N LEU A 68 1.55 -5.59 8.73
CA LEU A 68 1.84 -4.49 9.67
C LEU A 68 0.57 -3.72 10.03
N THR A 69 -0.30 -3.43 9.06
CA THR A 69 -1.53 -2.69 9.32
C THR A 69 -2.51 -3.51 10.15
N GLU A 70 -2.62 -4.81 9.91
CA GLU A 70 -3.45 -5.70 10.72
C GLU A 70 -2.91 -5.80 12.16
N GLY A 71 -1.59 -5.90 12.33
CA GLY A 71 -0.95 -5.86 13.66
C GLY A 71 -1.27 -4.56 14.40
N LEU A 72 -1.08 -3.42 13.73
CA LEU A 72 -1.42 -2.11 14.29
C LEU A 72 -2.89 -2.03 14.72
N ARG A 73 -3.82 -2.51 13.90
CA ARG A 73 -5.24 -2.55 14.24
C ARG A 73 -5.51 -3.31 15.54
N MET A 74 -4.87 -4.46 15.72
CA MET A 74 -5.03 -5.28 16.93
C MET A 74 -4.45 -4.60 18.15
N GLU A 75 -3.27 -4.00 18.04
CA GLU A 75 -2.54 -3.36 19.13
C GLU A 75 -3.17 -2.04 19.57
N LEU A 76 -3.76 -1.28 18.65
CA LEU A 76 -4.23 0.08 18.89
C LEU A 76 -5.74 0.19 19.17
N LYS A 77 -6.44 -0.94 19.19
CA LYS A 77 -7.87 -1.01 19.48
C LYS A 77 -8.26 -0.31 20.80
N ALA A 78 -7.47 -0.48 21.85
CA ALA A 78 -7.73 0.12 23.15
C ALA A 78 -7.55 1.67 23.17
N ASP A 79 -6.91 2.20 22.14
CA ASP A 79 -6.66 3.63 21.99
C ASP A 79 -7.64 4.32 21.02
N ASN A 80 -8.65 3.60 20.53
CA ASN A 80 -9.63 4.07 19.53
C ASN A 80 -8.94 4.60 18.25
N ILE A 81 -7.85 3.98 17.86
CA ILE A 81 -7.12 4.32 16.63
C ILE A 81 -7.51 3.31 15.55
N ARG A 82 -8.12 3.80 14.48
CA ARG A 82 -8.50 2.99 13.31
C ARG A 82 -7.29 2.73 12.42
N CYS A 83 -7.28 1.57 11.76
CA CYS A 83 -6.24 1.21 10.81
C CYS A 83 -6.87 0.67 9.53
N THR A 84 -6.58 1.30 8.40
CA THR A 84 -7.13 0.93 7.10
C THR A 84 -6.02 0.58 6.12
N VAL A 85 -6.21 -0.48 5.35
CA VAL A 85 -5.40 -0.79 4.17
C VAL A 85 -6.15 -0.37 2.91
N ILE A 86 -5.52 0.44 2.08
CA ILE A 86 -5.98 0.68 0.71
C ILE A 86 -5.06 -0.08 -0.23
N SER A 87 -5.65 -0.96 -1.03
CA SER A 87 -4.93 -1.87 -1.94
C SER A 87 -5.26 -1.56 -3.41
N PRO A 88 -4.57 -0.58 -4.04
CA PRO A 88 -4.80 -0.26 -5.43
C PRO A 88 -4.24 -1.32 -6.38
N ALA A 89 -4.85 -1.43 -7.57
CA ALA A 89 -4.25 -2.05 -8.74
C ALA A 89 -3.54 -1.00 -9.61
N ALA A 90 -3.75 -0.99 -10.94
CA ALA A 90 -3.14 -0.02 -11.82
C ALA A 90 -3.75 1.38 -11.63
N VAL A 91 -2.93 2.32 -11.19
CA VAL A 91 -3.29 3.74 -10.98
C VAL A 91 -2.35 4.62 -11.79
N ALA A 92 -2.86 5.62 -12.49
CA ALA A 92 -2.07 6.52 -13.32
C ALA A 92 -1.09 7.35 -12.48
N THR A 93 0.16 6.88 -12.42
CA THR A 93 1.28 7.45 -11.68
C THR A 93 2.59 7.15 -12.39
N GLU A 94 3.72 7.66 -11.88
CA GLU A 94 5.05 7.38 -12.39
C GLU A 94 5.63 6.02 -11.97
N LEU A 95 4.87 5.19 -11.25
CA LEU A 95 5.36 3.89 -10.75
C LEU A 95 5.99 3.00 -11.82
N PRO A 96 5.48 2.92 -13.08
CA PRO A 96 6.10 2.12 -14.13
C PRO A 96 7.54 2.53 -14.45
N GLU A 97 7.91 3.76 -14.20
CA GLU A 97 9.27 4.28 -14.47
C GLU A 97 10.28 3.97 -13.35
N GLY A 98 9.82 3.45 -12.21
CA GLY A 98 10.65 3.17 -11.04
C GLY A 98 11.60 1.97 -11.19
N SER A 99 11.43 1.11 -12.20
CA SER A 99 12.34 -0.02 -12.45
C SER A 99 13.45 0.38 -13.41
N SER A 100 14.69 0.01 -13.10
CA SER A 100 15.82 0.16 -14.02
C SER A 100 15.92 -0.98 -15.03
N GLU A 101 15.14 -2.04 -14.88
CA GLU A 101 15.11 -3.20 -15.78
C GLU A 101 14.08 -2.96 -16.89
N GLU A 102 14.56 -2.90 -18.14
CA GLU A 102 13.79 -2.49 -19.32
C GLU A 102 12.58 -3.41 -19.59
N THR A 103 12.73 -4.71 -19.46
CA THR A 103 11.64 -5.69 -19.68
C THR A 103 10.54 -5.49 -18.64
N THR A 104 10.91 -5.31 -17.39
CA THR A 104 9.96 -5.04 -16.29
C THR A 104 9.22 -3.74 -16.53
N ARG A 105 9.94 -2.67 -16.92
CA ARG A 105 9.35 -1.37 -17.23
C ARG A 105 8.36 -1.45 -18.39
N LYS A 106 8.72 -2.14 -19.46
CA LYS A 106 7.83 -2.36 -20.61
C LYS A 106 6.54 -3.11 -20.19
N ASN A 107 6.67 -4.16 -19.41
CA ASN A 107 5.52 -4.93 -18.93
C ASN A 107 4.63 -4.09 -18.00
N LEU A 108 5.22 -3.27 -17.15
CA LEU A 108 4.49 -2.35 -16.29
C LEU A 108 3.72 -1.31 -17.12
N ARG A 109 4.35 -0.67 -18.12
CA ARG A 109 3.68 0.28 -19.01
C ARG A 109 2.49 -0.36 -19.73
N GLU A 110 2.62 -1.60 -20.17
CA GLU A 110 1.50 -2.33 -20.81
C GLU A 110 0.36 -2.55 -19.82
N PHE A 111 0.66 -3.06 -18.62
CA PHE A 111 -0.31 -3.25 -17.55
C PHE A 111 -1.01 -1.95 -17.13
N TYR A 112 -0.30 -0.83 -17.16
CA TYR A 112 -0.84 0.47 -16.77
C TYR A 112 -1.68 1.17 -17.85
N LYS A 113 -1.82 0.60 -19.06
CA LYS A 113 -2.75 1.14 -20.08
C LYS A 113 -4.21 1.17 -19.62
N ILE A 114 -4.58 0.30 -18.68
CA ILE A 114 -5.92 0.26 -18.09
C ILE A 114 -6.02 1.03 -16.77
N ALA A 115 -5.00 1.82 -16.42
CA ALA A 115 -4.93 2.49 -15.13
C ALA A 115 -6.10 3.45 -14.89
N ILE A 116 -6.60 3.46 -13.66
CA ILE A 116 -7.59 4.44 -13.20
C ILE A 116 -6.90 5.71 -12.69
N PRO A 117 -7.60 6.86 -12.68
CA PRO A 117 -7.06 8.10 -12.11
C PRO A 117 -6.71 7.96 -10.62
N ALA A 118 -5.66 8.65 -10.17
CA ALA A 118 -5.25 8.68 -8.75
C ALA A 118 -6.36 9.20 -7.83
N ASP A 119 -7.23 10.09 -8.34
CA ASP A 119 -8.43 10.58 -7.65
C ASP A 119 -9.37 9.44 -7.20
N SER A 120 -9.44 8.33 -7.92
CA SER A 120 -10.22 7.16 -7.50
C SER A 120 -9.73 6.56 -6.18
N ILE A 121 -8.43 6.62 -5.93
CA ILE A 121 -7.84 6.16 -4.66
C ILE A 121 -8.08 7.20 -3.58
N ALA A 122 -7.93 8.49 -3.90
CA ALA A 122 -8.20 9.58 -2.96
C ALA A 122 -9.65 9.55 -2.44
N ARG A 123 -10.64 9.28 -3.31
CA ARG A 123 -12.05 9.10 -2.89
C ARG A 123 -12.24 7.90 -1.96
N ALA A 124 -11.54 6.79 -2.19
CA ALA A 124 -11.62 5.63 -1.29
C ALA A 124 -11.02 5.93 0.09
N ILE A 125 -9.93 6.69 0.13
CA ILE A 125 -9.33 7.17 1.38
C ILE A 125 -10.30 8.11 2.11
N ALA A 126 -10.88 9.09 1.40
CA ALA A 126 -11.88 10.00 1.97
C ALA A 126 -13.07 9.24 2.55
N TYR A 127 -13.61 8.27 1.81
CA TYR A 127 -14.69 7.40 2.29
C TYR A 127 -14.32 6.69 3.61
N ALA A 128 -13.10 6.16 3.72
CA ALA A 128 -12.67 5.50 4.96
C ALA A 128 -12.54 6.49 6.13
N ILE A 129 -12.09 7.72 5.87
CA ILE A 129 -11.97 8.77 6.89
C ILE A 129 -13.33 9.22 7.41
N GLU A 130 -14.30 9.39 6.52
CA GLU A 130 -15.63 9.93 6.79
C GLU A 130 -16.54 8.98 7.57
N GLN A 131 -16.13 7.73 7.79
CA GLN A 131 -16.93 6.79 8.57
C GLN A 131 -17.05 7.26 10.04
N PRO A 132 -18.17 6.97 10.72
CA PRO A 132 -18.35 7.20 12.15
C PRO A 132 -17.20 6.59 12.98
N ALA A 133 -16.96 7.13 14.16
CA ALA A 133 -15.82 6.75 14.99
C ALA A 133 -15.81 5.26 15.41
N ASP A 134 -16.99 4.64 15.46
CA ASP A 134 -17.22 3.24 15.79
C ASP A 134 -17.20 2.30 14.57
N VAL A 135 -16.94 2.86 13.37
CA VAL A 135 -16.84 2.11 12.11
C VAL A 135 -15.42 2.17 11.56
N GLU A 136 -14.86 1.02 11.30
CA GLU A 136 -13.55 0.88 10.65
C GLU A 136 -13.69 0.18 9.31
N ILE A 137 -13.15 0.80 8.26
CA ILE A 137 -12.92 0.12 6.99
C ILE A 137 -11.57 -0.59 7.10
N GLY A 138 -11.56 -1.89 7.32
CA GLY A 138 -10.31 -2.65 7.51
C GLY A 138 -9.45 -2.68 6.26
N GLU A 139 -10.04 -3.00 5.11
CA GLU A 139 -9.33 -3.04 3.82
C GLU A 139 -10.25 -2.73 2.65
N ALA A 140 -9.74 -1.96 1.68
CA ALA A 140 -10.43 -1.70 0.42
C ALA A 140 -9.51 -1.98 -0.77
N VAL A 141 -9.98 -2.83 -1.69
CA VAL A 141 -9.28 -3.14 -2.94
C VAL A 141 -9.91 -2.34 -4.07
N ILE A 142 -9.12 -1.49 -4.73
CA ILE A 142 -9.59 -0.62 -5.80
C ILE A 142 -8.85 -0.97 -7.09
N ARG A 143 -9.59 -1.30 -8.13
CA ARG A 143 -9.02 -1.76 -9.40
C ARG A 143 -9.83 -1.28 -10.59
N PRO A 144 -9.18 -1.14 -11.77
CA PRO A 144 -9.90 -0.96 -13.02
C PRO A 144 -10.91 -2.11 -13.23
N THR A 145 -12.10 -1.80 -13.72
CA THR A 145 -13.10 -2.83 -14.05
C THR A 145 -12.65 -3.76 -15.17
N ALA A 146 -11.72 -3.29 -16.01
CA ALA A 146 -11.12 -4.07 -17.09
C ALA A 146 -9.99 -5.02 -16.63
N LEU A 147 -9.68 -5.07 -15.33
CA LEU A 147 -8.62 -5.93 -14.81
C LEU A 147 -9.16 -7.32 -14.50
N ASP A 148 -8.63 -8.33 -15.18
CA ASP A 148 -8.84 -9.75 -14.86
C ASP A 148 -7.96 -10.15 -13.67
N PHE A 149 -8.57 -10.14 -12.46
CA PHE A 149 -7.83 -10.44 -11.22
C PHE A 149 -8.74 -11.10 -10.18
#